data_6ee978720a4cae2c9b9000d4cfae9ace
#
_entry.id   6ee978720a4cae2c9b9000d4cfae9ace
#
_cell.length_a   1.000
_cell.length_b   1.000
_cell.length_c   1.000
_cell.angle_alpha   90.00
_cell.angle_beta   90.00
_cell.angle_gamma   90.00
#
_symmetry.space_group_name_H-M   'P 1'
#
loop_
_entity.id
_entity.type
_entity.pdbx_description
1 polymer ?
#
loop_
_entity_poly.entity_id
_entity_poly.type
_entity_poly.pdbx_seq_one_letter_code
_entity_poly.pdbx_strand_id
1 'polypeptide(L)'
;IRRAATLSDKYVSFGKEYIIPWVATNPGRIFQLTAMPSKDLSKSGFTDVKFVLPASGTHVVLDAVENGDGSYSVSIPGMKVDVQNQVYAIARKGEGSPYENVGKLNLCCYSYKSKKVVIVPLLEGLSVNTDEVKKDLDRVYAKLGYTFEVELDDDAAHREGLSTTIGLETDFLSDFSEEMKELIFNYEINIGDAYDKDAAYLFLLDKPTGKYKDAAGIMPQRQQYGFIFMQGAVSITTDLTHTMAHELGHGIFGLDHIFSGAYGIKKGATYN
;
A
#
# COMPACT_ATOMS: atom_id res chain seq x y z
N ILE A 1 -6.36 -2.22 -11.70
CA ILE A 1 -5.75 -3.33 -12.45
C ILE A 1 -6.12 -3.30 -13.95
N ARG A 2 -7.21 -2.69 -14.38
CA ARG A 2 -7.45 -2.43 -15.81
C ARG A 2 -6.35 -1.59 -16.50
N ARG A 3 -5.40 -1.03 -15.76
CA ARG A 3 -4.30 -0.21 -16.27
C ARG A 3 -2.95 -0.93 -16.40
N ALA A 4 -2.82 -2.18 -15.98
CA ALA A 4 -1.55 -2.89 -16.11
C ALA A 4 -1.10 -3.01 -17.59
N ALA A 5 -2.05 -3.17 -18.52
CA ALA A 5 -1.75 -3.18 -19.96
C ALA A 5 -1.32 -1.81 -20.50
N THR A 6 -1.76 -0.70 -19.88
CA THR A 6 -1.40 0.67 -20.28
C THR A 6 -0.10 1.17 -19.63
N LEU A 7 0.41 0.47 -18.60
CA LEU A 7 1.69 0.78 -17.94
C LEU A 7 2.88 0.01 -18.53
N SER A 8 2.65 -0.90 -19.48
CA SER A 8 3.73 -1.67 -20.12
C SER A 8 4.27 -0.91 -21.33
N ASP A 9 5.00 0.17 -21.07
CA ASP A 9 5.82 0.79 -22.10
C ASP A 9 6.92 -0.18 -22.52
N LYS A 10 7.19 -0.22 -23.82
CA LYS A 10 8.20 -1.09 -24.37
C LYS A 10 9.22 -0.30 -25.15
N TYR A 11 10.43 -0.80 -25.19
CA TYR A 11 11.48 -0.29 -26.08
C TYR A 11 12.28 -1.44 -26.68
N VAL A 12 12.89 -1.20 -27.84
CA VAL A 12 13.75 -2.17 -28.50
C VAL A 12 15.20 -1.79 -28.26
N SER A 13 16.01 -2.73 -27.79
CA SER A 13 17.44 -2.60 -27.66
C SER A 13 18.09 -3.93 -28.04
N PHE A 14 19.19 -3.89 -28.78
CA PHE A 14 19.89 -5.08 -29.29
C PHE A 14 18.98 -6.05 -30.06
N GLY A 15 17.98 -5.53 -30.78
CA GLY A 15 17.02 -6.34 -31.53
C GLY A 15 16.00 -7.11 -30.69
N LYS A 16 15.93 -6.86 -29.38
CA LYS A 16 14.97 -7.46 -28.45
C LYS A 16 14.04 -6.39 -27.87
N GLU A 17 12.81 -6.76 -27.63
CA GLU A 17 11.81 -5.95 -26.95
C GLU A 17 11.94 -6.10 -25.43
N TYR A 18 11.98 -4.99 -24.72
CA TYR A 18 12.03 -4.90 -23.26
C TYR A 18 10.84 -4.12 -22.73
N ILE A 19 10.30 -4.57 -21.59
CA ILE A 19 9.30 -3.83 -20.84
C ILE A 19 10.03 -2.84 -19.93
N ILE A 20 9.59 -1.56 -19.94
CA ILE A 20 10.15 -0.53 -19.08
C ILE A 20 9.52 -0.67 -17.70
N PRO A 21 10.27 -0.97 -16.64
CA PRO A 21 9.72 -1.04 -15.28
C PRO A 21 9.32 0.35 -14.77
N TRP A 22 8.38 0.38 -13.84
CA TRP A 22 7.96 1.58 -13.13
C TRP A 22 8.43 1.53 -11.68
N VAL A 23 8.95 2.65 -11.20
CA VAL A 23 9.29 2.88 -9.79
C VAL A 23 8.59 4.13 -9.31
N ALA A 24 7.97 4.01 -8.16
CA ALA A 24 7.37 5.10 -7.44
C ALA A 24 8.37 5.68 -6.42
N THR A 25 8.48 7.00 -6.38
CA THR A 25 9.39 7.71 -5.47
C THR A 25 8.62 8.70 -4.61
N ASN A 26 9.20 9.06 -3.46
CA ASN A 26 8.65 10.06 -2.57
C ASN A 26 9.22 11.46 -2.88
N PRO A 27 8.42 12.53 -2.69
CA PRO A 27 8.89 13.88 -2.94
C PRO A 27 10.07 14.24 -2.04
N GLY A 28 11.06 14.90 -2.62
CA GLY A 28 12.21 15.44 -1.91
C GLY A 28 13.20 14.42 -1.33
N ARG A 29 12.96 13.13 -1.46
CA ARG A 29 13.87 12.09 -0.97
C ARG A 29 14.72 11.50 -2.08
N ILE A 30 16.02 11.30 -1.79
CA ILE A 30 16.90 10.53 -2.66
C ILE A 30 16.47 9.06 -2.59
N PHE A 31 16.27 8.46 -3.75
CA PHE A 31 15.93 7.04 -3.88
C PHE A 31 17.14 6.28 -4.44
N GLN A 32 17.50 5.18 -3.79
CA GLN A 32 18.60 4.30 -4.24
C GLN A 32 18.02 3.11 -5.01
N LEU A 33 18.57 2.83 -6.16
CA LEU A 33 18.27 1.62 -6.92
C LEU A 33 19.54 0.89 -7.33
N THR A 34 19.42 -0.42 -7.50
CA THR A 34 20.49 -1.24 -8.06
C THR A 34 20.16 -1.59 -9.51
N ALA A 35 21.01 -1.16 -10.42
CA ALA A 35 20.91 -1.50 -11.83
C ALA A 35 21.87 -2.65 -12.15
N MET A 36 21.32 -3.78 -12.64
CA MET A 36 22.08 -4.95 -13.01
C MET A 36 22.17 -5.06 -14.54
N PRO A 37 23.37 -4.99 -15.13
CA PRO A 37 23.53 -5.20 -16.56
C PRO A 37 23.10 -6.60 -16.97
N SER A 38 22.38 -6.72 -18.08
CA SER A 38 22.08 -8.02 -18.66
C SER A 38 23.37 -8.68 -19.19
N LYS A 39 23.35 -10.00 -19.32
CA LYS A 39 24.46 -10.77 -19.94
C LYS A 39 24.75 -10.31 -21.38
N ASP A 40 23.75 -9.81 -22.08
CA ASP A 40 23.89 -9.31 -23.45
C ASP A 40 24.68 -7.99 -23.47
N LEU A 41 24.43 -7.10 -22.50
CA LEU A 41 25.19 -5.85 -22.38
C LEU A 41 26.67 -6.12 -22.08
N SER A 42 26.98 -6.99 -21.13
CA SER A 42 28.35 -7.34 -20.77
C SER A 42 29.15 -7.94 -21.94
N LYS A 43 28.47 -8.65 -22.85
CA LYS A 43 29.09 -9.23 -24.05
C LYS A 43 29.21 -8.27 -25.23
N SER A 44 28.52 -7.13 -25.16
CA SER A 44 28.43 -6.17 -26.28
C SER A 44 29.61 -5.19 -26.37
N GLY A 45 30.58 -5.31 -25.44
CA GLY A 45 31.80 -4.48 -25.45
C GLY A 45 31.63 -3.04 -24.99
N PHE A 46 30.53 -2.75 -24.29
CA PHE A 46 30.34 -1.45 -23.65
C PHE A 46 31.24 -1.32 -22.42
N THR A 47 31.94 -0.20 -22.31
CA THR A 47 32.95 0.04 -21.25
C THR A 47 32.67 1.26 -20.39
N ASP A 48 31.75 2.12 -20.80
CA ASP A 48 31.40 3.36 -20.08
C ASP A 48 29.89 3.45 -19.98
N VAL A 49 29.37 3.23 -18.79
CA VAL A 49 27.93 3.23 -18.48
C VAL A 49 27.61 4.46 -17.64
N LYS A 50 26.59 5.20 -18.01
CA LYS A 50 26.06 6.34 -17.26
C LYS A 50 24.55 6.25 -17.11
N PHE A 51 24.05 6.86 -16.06
CA PHE A 51 22.63 6.99 -15.82
C PHE A 51 22.26 8.46 -15.93
N VAL A 52 21.24 8.76 -16.73
CA VAL A 52 20.85 10.14 -17.01
C VAL A 52 19.36 10.35 -16.82
N LEU A 53 19.02 11.51 -16.29
CA LEU A 53 17.67 12.00 -16.15
C LEU A 53 17.46 13.17 -17.12
N PRO A 54 16.48 13.11 -18.05
CA PRO A 54 16.15 14.24 -18.90
C PRO A 54 15.71 15.43 -18.06
N ALA A 55 16.28 16.59 -18.35
CA ALA A 55 15.86 17.89 -17.83
C ALA A 55 15.65 18.83 -19.02
N SER A 56 14.95 19.94 -18.84
CA SER A 56 14.60 20.89 -19.90
C SER A 56 15.81 21.26 -20.78
N GLY A 57 15.93 20.64 -21.95
CA GLY A 57 16.98 20.85 -22.92
C GLY A 57 18.36 20.25 -22.62
N THR A 58 18.51 19.53 -21.51
CA THR A 58 19.77 18.89 -21.08
C THR A 58 19.50 17.51 -20.45
N HIS A 59 20.60 16.83 -20.13
CA HIS A 59 20.53 15.61 -19.31
C HIS A 59 21.36 15.81 -18.06
N VAL A 60 20.78 15.44 -16.90
CA VAL A 60 21.50 15.38 -15.64
C VAL A 60 22.09 13.98 -15.50
N VAL A 61 23.41 13.90 -15.36
CA VAL A 61 24.08 12.63 -15.04
C VAL A 61 23.85 12.34 -13.57
N LEU A 62 23.33 11.15 -13.27
CA LEU A 62 23.05 10.69 -11.92
C LEU A 62 24.31 10.12 -11.27
N ASP A 63 24.42 10.30 -9.96
CA ASP A 63 25.48 9.65 -9.19
C ASP A 63 25.26 8.14 -9.21
N ALA A 64 26.24 7.41 -9.67
CA ALA A 64 26.23 5.96 -9.74
C ALA A 64 27.60 5.38 -9.34
N VAL A 65 27.58 4.34 -8.55
CA VAL A 65 28.77 3.61 -8.11
C VAL A 65 28.69 2.19 -8.64
N GLU A 66 29.73 1.76 -9.36
CA GLU A 66 29.88 0.38 -9.78
C GLU A 66 30.20 -0.49 -8.57
N ASN A 67 29.46 -1.57 -8.37
CA ASN A 67 29.67 -2.53 -7.31
C ASN A 67 30.61 -3.65 -7.78
N GLY A 68 31.22 -4.37 -6.85
CA GLY A 68 32.18 -5.44 -7.18
C GLY A 68 31.60 -6.62 -7.95
N ASP A 69 30.25 -6.73 -8.04
CA ASP A 69 29.53 -7.75 -8.82
C ASP A 69 29.14 -7.29 -10.23
N GLY A 70 29.57 -6.08 -10.64
CA GLY A 70 29.24 -5.47 -11.92
C GLY A 70 27.88 -4.80 -11.98
N SER A 71 27.13 -4.72 -10.86
CA SER A 71 25.95 -3.90 -10.76
C SER A 71 26.32 -2.44 -10.45
N TYR A 72 25.33 -1.55 -10.52
CA TYR A 72 25.48 -0.13 -10.21
C TYR A 72 24.49 0.28 -9.14
N SER A 73 24.96 0.93 -8.09
CA SER A 73 24.12 1.65 -7.13
C SER A 73 23.88 3.07 -7.65
N VAL A 74 22.66 3.39 -8.00
CA VAL A 74 22.28 4.66 -8.65
C VAL A 74 21.43 5.49 -7.70
N SER A 75 21.84 6.75 -7.47
CA SER A 75 21.11 7.72 -6.65
C SER A 75 20.17 8.55 -7.53
N ILE A 76 18.87 8.41 -7.33
CA ILE A 76 17.85 9.21 -8.00
C ILE A 76 17.45 10.36 -7.09
N PRO A 77 17.58 11.63 -7.54
CA PRO A 77 17.21 12.78 -6.74
C PRO A 77 15.70 12.81 -6.48
N GLY A 78 15.30 13.44 -5.39
CA GLY A 78 13.90 13.70 -5.09
C GLY A 78 13.22 14.49 -6.19
N MET A 79 12.05 14.03 -6.61
CA MET A 79 11.24 14.67 -7.65
C MET A 79 10.12 15.50 -7.01
N LYS A 80 9.49 16.35 -7.81
CA LYS A 80 8.25 17.04 -7.42
C LYS A 80 7.08 16.06 -7.51
N VAL A 81 6.06 16.29 -6.70
CA VAL A 81 4.80 15.52 -6.71
C VAL A 81 4.15 15.60 -8.10
N ASP A 82 3.50 14.50 -8.49
CA ASP A 82 2.77 14.35 -9.76
C ASP A 82 3.63 14.52 -11.02
N VAL A 83 4.94 14.44 -10.87
CA VAL A 83 5.88 14.41 -12.00
C VAL A 83 6.20 12.96 -12.38
N GLN A 84 6.07 12.67 -13.66
CA GLN A 84 6.60 11.47 -14.28
C GLN A 84 7.88 11.80 -15.05
N ASN A 85 8.86 10.94 -14.94
CA ASN A 85 10.13 11.09 -15.64
C ASN A 85 10.69 9.72 -16.03
N GLN A 86 11.76 9.70 -16.81
CA GLN A 86 12.45 8.47 -17.19
C GLN A 86 13.93 8.58 -16.86
N VAL A 87 14.48 7.55 -16.27
CA VAL A 87 15.94 7.36 -16.19
C VAL A 87 16.39 6.52 -17.37
N TYR A 88 17.43 6.94 -18.03
CA TYR A 88 18.08 6.19 -19.08
C TYR A 88 19.42 5.68 -18.59
N ALA A 89 19.70 4.40 -18.79
CA ALA A 89 21.05 3.89 -18.79
C ALA A 89 21.60 4.05 -20.22
N ILE A 90 22.70 4.77 -20.35
CA ILE A 90 23.41 4.98 -21.62
C ILE A 90 24.80 4.39 -21.51
N ALA A 91 25.29 3.82 -22.59
CA ALA A 91 26.63 3.23 -22.62
C ALA A 91 27.31 3.47 -23.97
N ARG A 92 28.66 3.43 -24.00
CA ARG A 92 29.45 3.51 -25.21
C ARG A 92 30.55 2.44 -25.27
N LYS A 93 30.98 2.08 -26.48
CA LYS A 93 31.97 1.00 -26.73
C LYS A 93 33.42 1.44 -26.63
N GLY A 94 33.68 2.68 -26.34
CA GLY A 94 35.04 3.22 -26.22
C GLY A 94 35.02 4.72 -26.22
N GLU A 95 36.17 5.33 -25.94
CA GLU A 95 36.33 6.78 -25.94
C GLU A 95 36.08 7.34 -27.36
N GLY A 96 35.26 8.42 -27.42
CA GLY A 96 34.87 9.04 -28.70
C GLY A 96 33.68 8.37 -29.39
N SER A 97 33.21 7.18 -29.00
CA SER A 97 32.02 6.59 -29.56
C SER A 97 30.74 7.28 -28.96
N PRO A 98 29.67 7.37 -29.75
CA PRO A 98 28.40 7.90 -29.22
C PRO A 98 27.82 7.00 -28.13
N TYR A 99 27.08 7.61 -27.18
CA TYR A 99 26.30 6.86 -26.21
C TYR A 99 25.04 6.30 -26.85
N GLU A 100 24.74 5.08 -26.53
CA GLU A 100 23.51 4.36 -26.92
C GLU A 100 22.64 4.10 -25.69
N ASN A 101 21.30 4.11 -25.85
CA ASN A 101 20.38 3.72 -24.80
C ASN A 101 20.44 2.21 -24.60
N VAL A 102 20.83 1.79 -23.40
CA VAL A 102 20.94 0.37 -23.03
C VAL A 102 19.95 -0.04 -21.94
N GLY A 103 19.25 0.93 -21.35
CA GLY A 103 18.19 0.65 -20.36
C GLY A 103 17.31 1.86 -20.13
N LYS A 104 16.09 1.60 -19.65
CA LYS A 104 15.10 2.62 -19.27
C LYS A 104 14.37 2.23 -18.00
N LEU A 105 13.99 3.24 -17.21
CA LEU A 105 13.16 3.12 -16.03
C LEU A 105 12.19 4.29 -15.98
N ASN A 106 10.90 4.00 -15.85
CA ASN A 106 9.90 5.02 -15.62
C ASN A 106 9.83 5.36 -14.13
N LEU A 107 9.82 6.64 -13.81
CA LEU A 107 9.67 7.17 -12.46
C LEU A 107 8.34 7.89 -12.35
N CYS A 108 7.62 7.66 -11.26
CA CYS A 108 6.51 8.50 -10.83
C CYS A 108 6.74 8.95 -9.39
N CYS A 109 6.46 10.22 -9.12
CA CYS A 109 6.52 10.78 -7.78
C CYS A 109 5.11 11.13 -7.33
N TYR A 110 4.72 10.65 -6.16
CA TYR A 110 3.41 10.96 -5.56
C TYR A 110 3.59 11.42 -4.11
N SER A 111 2.68 12.27 -3.64
CA SER A 111 2.61 12.61 -2.23
C SER A 111 1.97 11.48 -1.44
N TYR A 112 2.41 11.30 -0.21
CA TYR A 112 1.65 10.49 0.72
C TYR A 112 0.31 11.18 1.01
N LYS A 113 -0.74 10.38 1.07
CA LYS A 113 -2.04 10.78 1.58
C LYS A 113 -2.17 10.26 3.00
N SER A 114 -2.57 11.11 3.93
CA SER A 114 -2.95 10.64 5.26
C SER A 114 -4.39 10.13 5.25
N LYS A 115 -4.63 9.07 6.01
CA LYS A 115 -5.96 8.55 6.34
C LYS A 115 -6.07 8.45 7.85
N LYS A 116 -7.16 8.98 8.38
CA LYS A 116 -7.49 8.86 9.79
C LYS A 116 -8.22 7.55 10.05
N VAL A 117 -7.81 6.85 11.10
CA VAL A 117 -8.46 5.65 11.63
C VAL A 117 -8.76 5.89 13.11
N VAL A 118 -10.00 5.74 13.49
CA VAL A 118 -10.46 5.82 14.87
C VAL A 118 -10.74 4.40 15.35
N ILE A 119 -10.06 3.98 16.40
CA ILE A 119 -10.28 2.68 17.05
C ILE A 119 -11.24 2.87 18.21
N VAL A 120 -12.33 2.14 18.20
CA VAL A 120 -13.40 2.22 19.19
C VAL A 120 -13.46 0.89 19.97
N PRO A 121 -12.80 0.78 21.14
CA PRO A 121 -12.79 -0.44 21.94
C PRO A 121 -14.11 -0.57 22.70
N LEU A 122 -14.93 -1.56 22.38
CA LEU A 122 -16.19 -1.83 23.08
C LEU A 122 -16.02 -2.79 24.27
N LEU A 123 -14.85 -3.40 24.40
CA LEU A 123 -14.54 -4.31 25.52
C LEU A 123 -13.84 -3.57 26.65
N GLU A 124 -14.29 -3.81 27.87
CA GLU A 124 -13.66 -3.24 29.07
C GLU A 124 -12.24 -3.79 29.26
N GLY A 125 -11.32 -2.92 29.68
CA GLY A 125 -9.94 -3.29 29.99
C GLY A 125 -9.07 -3.64 28.79
N LEU A 126 -9.56 -3.44 27.56
CA LEU A 126 -8.78 -3.67 26.35
C LEU A 126 -7.66 -2.61 26.21
N SER A 127 -6.43 -3.08 26.13
CA SER A 127 -5.26 -2.20 25.89
C SER A 127 -5.01 -2.05 24.39
N VAL A 128 -5.01 -0.80 23.91
CA VAL A 128 -4.73 -0.44 22.52
C VAL A 128 -3.50 0.47 22.46
N ASN A 129 -2.44 0.02 21.80
CA ASN A 129 -1.28 0.86 21.48
C ASN A 129 -1.43 1.41 20.05
N THR A 130 -1.92 2.65 19.94
CA THR A 130 -2.16 3.30 18.65
C THR A 130 -0.89 3.53 17.84
N ASP A 131 0.27 3.72 18.48
CA ASP A 131 1.55 3.91 17.78
C ASP A 131 2.00 2.62 17.08
N GLU A 132 1.82 1.47 17.72
CA GLU A 132 2.11 0.17 17.09
C GLU A 132 1.15 -0.12 15.93
N VAL A 133 -0.15 0.12 16.11
CA VAL A 133 -1.14 -0.02 15.03
C VAL A 133 -0.77 0.88 13.86
N LYS A 134 -0.49 2.16 14.13
CA LYS A 134 -0.06 3.13 13.11
C LYS A 134 1.18 2.63 12.36
N LYS A 135 2.21 2.20 13.06
CA LYS A 135 3.47 1.69 12.48
C LYS A 135 3.22 0.51 11.54
N ASP A 136 2.35 -0.42 11.93
CA ASP A 136 2.01 -1.57 11.11
C ASP A 136 1.18 -1.19 9.88
N LEU A 137 0.19 -0.30 10.02
CA LEU A 137 -0.59 0.21 8.90
C LEU A 137 0.31 0.98 7.91
N ASP A 138 1.16 1.86 8.40
CA ASP A 138 2.12 2.60 7.56
C ASP A 138 3.05 1.64 6.82
N ARG A 139 3.54 0.58 7.47
CA ARG A 139 4.38 -0.45 6.84
C ARG A 139 3.67 -1.16 5.69
N VAL A 140 2.40 -1.48 5.86
CA VAL A 140 1.60 -2.17 4.82
C VAL A 140 1.30 -1.25 3.66
N TYR A 141 0.90 -0.01 3.93
CA TYR A 141 0.33 0.90 2.93
C TYR A 141 1.29 1.96 2.38
N ALA A 142 2.50 2.09 2.94
CA ALA A 142 3.49 3.04 2.43
C ALA A 142 3.80 2.84 0.95
N LYS A 143 3.80 1.60 0.47
CA LYS A 143 4.02 1.27 -0.95
C LYS A 143 2.91 1.78 -1.87
N LEU A 144 1.73 2.05 -1.32
CA LEU A 144 0.60 2.65 -2.02
C LEU A 144 0.54 4.17 -1.87
N GLY A 145 1.50 4.77 -1.15
CA GLY A 145 1.55 6.20 -0.89
C GLY A 145 0.58 6.67 0.19
N TYR A 146 0.28 5.81 1.16
CA TYR A 146 -0.57 6.17 2.29
C TYR A 146 0.17 6.06 3.61
N THR A 147 -0.15 6.99 4.52
CA THR A 147 0.17 6.99 5.94
C THR A 147 -1.12 7.08 6.73
N PHE A 148 -1.07 6.72 8.00
CA PHE A 148 -2.24 6.72 8.86
C PHE A 148 -2.05 7.62 10.07
N GLU A 149 -3.12 8.28 10.46
CA GLU A 149 -3.31 8.87 11.76
C GLU A 149 -4.23 7.93 12.53
N VAL A 150 -3.78 7.39 13.66
CA VAL A 150 -4.54 6.42 14.44
C VAL A 150 -4.89 7.05 15.77
N GLU A 151 -6.18 7.19 16.02
CA GLU A 151 -6.73 7.71 17.27
C GLU A 151 -7.49 6.61 18.00
N LEU A 152 -7.54 6.72 19.33
CA LEU A 152 -8.34 5.88 20.20
C LEU A 152 -9.52 6.69 20.68
N ASP A 153 -10.74 6.20 20.45
CA ASP A 153 -11.94 6.71 21.09
C ASP A 153 -12.27 5.82 22.31
N ASP A 154 -11.73 6.21 23.45
CA ASP A 154 -11.96 5.56 24.73
C ASP A 154 -12.97 6.30 25.62
N ASP A 155 -13.67 7.32 25.09
CA ASP A 155 -14.72 8.00 25.79
C ASP A 155 -15.91 7.07 26.09
N ALA A 156 -16.20 6.90 27.38
CA ALA A 156 -17.28 6.04 27.83
C ALA A 156 -18.67 6.50 27.34
N ALA A 157 -18.86 7.83 27.17
CA ALA A 157 -20.12 8.39 26.68
C ALA A 157 -20.38 7.99 25.21
N HIS A 158 -19.33 7.94 24.38
CA HIS A 158 -19.47 7.53 22.97
C HIS A 158 -19.85 6.04 22.83
N ARG A 159 -19.53 5.23 23.83
CA ARG A 159 -19.75 3.77 23.85
C ARG A 159 -20.97 3.34 24.67
N GLU A 160 -21.70 4.27 25.28
CA GLU A 160 -22.85 3.97 26.12
C GLU A 160 -23.95 3.23 25.34
N GLY A 161 -24.40 2.10 25.88
CA GLY A 161 -25.46 1.29 25.28
C GLY A 161 -25.10 0.51 24.03
N LEU A 162 -23.82 0.54 23.59
CA LEU A 162 -23.38 -0.23 22.43
C LEU A 162 -23.18 -1.71 22.78
N SER A 163 -23.56 -2.59 21.85
CA SER A 163 -23.33 -4.03 22.02
C SER A 163 -21.85 -4.37 21.86
N THR A 164 -21.35 -5.25 22.71
CA THR A 164 -19.98 -5.80 22.62
C THR A 164 -19.89 -7.04 21.73
N THR A 165 -21.01 -7.58 21.28
CA THR A 165 -21.10 -8.77 20.42
C THR A 165 -22.09 -8.55 19.29
N ILE A 166 -21.88 -9.21 18.17
CA ILE A 166 -22.73 -9.15 16.98
C ILE A 166 -23.01 -10.55 16.46
N GLY A 167 -24.24 -10.79 16.01
CA GLY A 167 -24.64 -12.00 15.30
C GLY A 167 -24.29 -11.93 13.82
N LEU A 168 -23.65 -12.97 13.30
CA LEU A 168 -23.22 -13.05 11.89
C LEU A 168 -23.89 -14.25 11.22
N GLU A 169 -25.08 -14.04 10.65
CA GLU A 169 -25.89 -15.11 10.05
C GLU A 169 -25.84 -15.15 8.52
N THR A 170 -25.55 -14.02 7.87
CA THR A 170 -25.56 -13.88 6.41
C THR A 170 -24.16 -13.66 5.84
N ASP A 171 -24.02 -13.79 4.53
CA ASP A 171 -22.80 -13.47 3.81
C ASP A 171 -22.74 -11.95 3.59
N PHE A 172 -21.82 -11.25 4.27
CA PHE A 172 -21.81 -9.79 4.46
C PHE A 172 -20.65 -9.07 3.79
N LEU A 173 -20.05 -9.67 2.81
CA LEU A 173 -18.95 -9.01 2.07
C LEU A 173 -19.43 -7.77 1.31
N SER A 174 -20.73 -7.58 1.14
CA SER A 174 -21.31 -6.48 0.36
C SER A 174 -22.04 -5.42 1.18
N ASP A 175 -22.49 -5.71 2.41
CA ASP A 175 -23.27 -4.78 3.24
C ASP A 175 -23.20 -5.15 4.74
N PHE A 176 -23.60 -4.22 5.61
CA PHE A 176 -23.73 -4.43 7.05
C PHE A 176 -24.99 -5.24 7.42
N SER A 177 -24.88 -6.08 8.44
CA SER A 177 -26.06 -6.66 9.08
C SER A 177 -26.90 -5.60 9.80
N GLU A 178 -28.14 -5.92 10.17
CA GLU A 178 -28.99 -4.98 10.91
C GLU A 178 -28.38 -4.62 12.28
N GLU A 179 -27.77 -5.58 12.97
CA GLU A 179 -27.09 -5.34 14.25
C GLU A 179 -25.87 -4.40 14.09
N MET A 180 -25.12 -4.53 12.97
CA MET A 180 -24.02 -3.63 12.65
C MET A 180 -24.54 -2.22 12.38
N LYS A 181 -25.62 -2.08 11.60
CA LYS A 181 -26.24 -0.78 11.31
C LYS A 181 -26.75 -0.10 12.57
N GLU A 182 -27.36 -0.87 13.47
CA GLU A 182 -27.82 -0.35 14.77
C GLU A 182 -26.65 0.13 15.63
N LEU A 183 -25.56 -0.62 15.70
CA LEU A 183 -24.37 -0.23 16.43
C LEU A 183 -23.75 1.06 15.84
N ILE A 184 -23.59 1.13 14.52
CA ILE A 184 -23.11 2.33 13.83
C ILE A 184 -24.00 3.53 14.15
N PHE A 185 -25.31 3.39 14.00
CA PHE A 185 -26.27 4.46 14.22
C PHE A 185 -26.21 5.00 15.67
N ASN A 186 -26.19 4.10 16.66
CA ASN A 186 -26.10 4.50 18.05
C ASN A 186 -24.75 5.18 18.36
N TYR A 187 -23.65 4.68 17.79
CA TYR A 187 -22.34 5.33 17.94
C TYR A 187 -22.32 6.73 17.31
N GLU A 188 -22.88 6.91 16.11
CA GLU A 188 -22.97 8.22 15.46
C GLU A 188 -23.79 9.23 16.30
N ILE A 189 -24.85 8.79 16.95
CA ILE A 189 -25.62 9.62 17.89
C ILE A 189 -24.77 10.00 19.10
N ASN A 190 -24.06 9.04 19.68
CA ASN A 190 -23.30 9.26 20.89
C ASN A 190 -22.09 10.18 20.66
N ILE A 191 -21.36 10.00 19.54
CA ILE A 191 -20.20 10.81 19.21
C ILE A 191 -20.58 12.26 18.78
N GLY A 192 -21.74 12.44 18.18
CA GLY A 192 -22.28 13.75 17.79
C GLY A 192 -21.33 14.58 16.95
N ASP A 193 -21.04 15.81 17.40
CA ASP A 193 -20.18 16.75 16.64
C ASP A 193 -18.71 16.31 16.50
N ALA A 194 -18.24 15.32 17.26
CA ALA A 194 -16.90 14.77 17.13
C ALA A 194 -16.76 13.77 15.97
N TYR A 195 -17.86 13.43 15.30
CA TYR A 195 -17.86 12.55 14.14
C TYR A 195 -17.07 13.12 12.96
N ASP A 196 -16.11 12.35 12.46
CA ASP A 196 -15.30 12.68 11.29
C ASP A 196 -15.70 11.82 10.10
N LYS A 197 -16.40 12.43 9.13
CA LYS A 197 -16.86 11.74 7.91
C LYS A 197 -15.74 11.22 7.00
N ASP A 198 -14.51 11.68 7.17
CA ASP A 198 -13.35 11.31 6.35
C ASP A 198 -12.46 10.26 7.04
N ALA A 199 -12.75 9.95 8.33
CA ALA A 199 -12.08 8.89 9.07
C ALA A 199 -12.71 7.51 8.79
N ALA A 200 -11.93 6.46 8.98
CA ALA A 200 -12.44 5.09 9.10
C ALA A 200 -12.55 4.73 10.59
N TYR A 201 -13.62 4.07 10.99
CA TYR A 201 -13.87 3.64 12.36
C TYR A 201 -13.76 2.12 12.46
N LEU A 202 -12.98 1.64 13.42
CA LEU A 202 -12.81 0.22 13.70
C LEU A 202 -13.34 -0.10 15.10
N PHE A 203 -14.49 -0.75 15.16
CA PHE A 203 -15.05 -1.26 16.41
C PHE A 203 -14.34 -2.55 16.82
N LEU A 204 -13.82 -2.59 18.04
CA LEU A 204 -13.22 -3.78 18.63
C LEU A 204 -14.26 -4.48 19.52
N LEU A 205 -14.71 -5.66 19.07
CA LEU A 205 -15.76 -6.43 19.72
C LEU A 205 -15.23 -7.79 20.21
N ASP A 206 -16.02 -8.45 21.00
CA ASP A 206 -15.79 -9.85 21.37
C ASP A 206 -16.03 -10.77 20.15
N LYS A 207 -15.87 -12.05 20.36
CA LYS A 207 -16.15 -13.09 19.36
C LYS A 207 -17.59 -12.96 18.84
N PRO A 208 -17.79 -12.94 17.51
CA PRO A 208 -19.13 -12.89 16.97
C PRO A 208 -19.87 -14.22 17.21
N THR A 209 -21.19 -14.17 17.14
CA THR A 209 -22.06 -15.36 17.21
C THR A 209 -22.59 -15.74 15.83
N GLY A 210 -23.29 -16.86 15.72
CA GLY A 210 -23.94 -17.30 14.50
C GLY A 210 -23.05 -18.11 13.55
N LYS A 211 -23.43 -18.13 12.27
CA LYS A 211 -22.80 -18.95 11.23
C LYS A 211 -21.32 -18.62 11.01
N TYR A 212 -20.96 -17.36 11.09
CA TYR A 212 -19.61 -16.87 10.84
C TYR A 212 -18.87 -16.46 12.12
N LYS A 213 -19.13 -17.19 13.18
CA LYS A 213 -18.52 -16.98 14.51
C LYS A 213 -16.98 -17.01 14.55
N ASP A 214 -16.33 -17.50 13.51
CA ASP A 214 -14.87 -17.57 13.40
C ASP A 214 -14.29 -16.45 12.53
N ALA A 215 -15.11 -15.47 12.11
CA ALA A 215 -14.61 -14.28 11.43
C ALA A 215 -13.67 -13.50 12.34
N ALA A 216 -12.55 -13.02 11.78
CA ALA A 216 -11.58 -12.17 12.49
C ALA A 216 -11.91 -10.69 12.36
N GLY A 217 -12.54 -10.27 11.25
CA GLY A 217 -12.98 -8.92 10.99
C GLY A 217 -13.97 -8.86 9.85
N ILE A 218 -14.58 -7.72 9.67
CA ILE A 218 -15.50 -7.40 8.57
C ILE A 218 -15.48 -5.90 8.33
N MET A 219 -15.23 -5.51 7.09
CA MET A 219 -15.46 -4.15 6.61
C MET A 219 -15.93 -4.21 5.16
N PRO A 220 -17.21 -3.98 4.88
CA PRO A 220 -17.71 -4.00 3.52
C PRO A 220 -16.97 -2.99 2.65
N GLN A 221 -16.88 -3.27 1.36
CA GLN A 221 -16.10 -2.45 0.44
C GLN A 221 -16.59 -1.01 0.38
N ARG A 222 -15.63 -0.08 0.46
CA ARG A 222 -15.86 1.38 0.38
C ARG A 222 -16.78 1.91 1.48
N GLN A 223 -16.81 1.20 2.61
CA GLN A 223 -17.52 1.64 3.81
C GLN A 223 -16.55 2.27 4.79
N GLN A 224 -17.08 3.10 5.68
CA GLN A 224 -16.33 3.85 6.68
C GLN A 224 -16.13 3.05 7.97
N TYR A 225 -16.97 2.06 8.25
CA TYR A 225 -17.01 1.30 9.47
C TYR A 225 -16.52 -0.13 9.27
N GLY A 226 -15.65 -0.59 10.15
CA GLY A 226 -15.18 -1.97 10.23
C GLY A 226 -15.34 -2.54 11.63
N PHE A 227 -15.44 -3.86 11.71
CA PHE A 227 -15.63 -4.62 12.93
C PHE A 227 -14.48 -5.62 13.05
N ILE A 228 -13.74 -5.55 14.16
CA ILE A 228 -12.61 -6.42 14.46
C ILE A 228 -12.97 -7.26 15.67
N PHE A 229 -12.90 -8.57 15.54
CA PHE A 229 -13.28 -9.50 16.58
C PHE A 229 -12.07 -9.96 17.36
N MET A 230 -12.04 -9.61 18.65
CA MET A 230 -10.87 -9.82 19.52
C MET A 230 -10.65 -11.30 19.88
N GLN A 231 -11.63 -12.17 19.68
CA GLN A 231 -11.55 -13.62 19.95
C GLN A 231 -11.06 -13.96 21.39
N GLY A 232 -11.41 -13.10 22.36
CA GLY A 232 -10.98 -13.23 23.75
C GLY A 232 -9.60 -12.61 24.07
N ALA A 233 -8.96 -11.95 23.09
CA ALA A 233 -7.71 -11.22 23.35
C ALA A 233 -7.98 -9.94 24.18
N VAL A 234 -7.06 -9.62 25.09
CA VAL A 234 -7.14 -8.44 25.98
C VAL A 234 -6.23 -7.27 25.51
N SER A 235 -5.50 -7.48 24.43
CA SER A 235 -4.64 -6.46 23.83
C SER A 235 -4.51 -6.68 22.32
N ILE A 236 -4.13 -5.62 21.61
CA ILE A 236 -3.86 -5.71 20.17
C ILE A 236 -2.57 -6.52 19.96
N THR A 237 -2.68 -7.54 19.13
CA THR A 237 -1.57 -8.39 18.68
C THR A 237 -1.21 -8.09 17.23
N THR A 238 -0.07 -8.60 16.75
CA THR A 238 0.32 -8.49 15.34
C THR A 238 -0.73 -9.09 14.40
N ASP A 239 -1.38 -10.19 14.78
CA ASP A 239 -2.44 -10.81 13.98
C ASP A 239 -3.68 -9.92 13.89
N LEU A 240 -4.03 -9.22 14.98
CA LEU A 240 -5.13 -8.24 14.97
C LEU A 240 -4.79 -7.00 14.13
N THR A 241 -3.55 -6.49 14.18
CA THR A 241 -3.14 -5.39 13.29
C THR A 241 -3.16 -5.80 11.82
N HIS A 242 -2.82 -7.04 11.50
CA HIS A 242 -2.98 -7.59 10.14
C HIS A 242 -4.46 -7.66 9.73
N THR A 243 -5.34 -8.09 10.65
CA THR A 243 -6.79 -8.08 10.39
C THR A 243 -7.28 -6.65 10.16
N MET A 244 -6.91 -5.69 11.01
CA MET A 244 -7.26 -4.27 10.80
C MET A 244 -6.79 -3.77 9.42
N ALA A 245 -5.55 -4.07 9.04
CA ALA A 245 -5.04 -3.69 7.73
C ALA A 245 -5.84 -4.35 6.59
N HIS A 246 -6.20 -5.63 6.73
CA HIS A 246 -7.01 -6.34 5.75
C HIS A 246 -8.38 -5.68 5.56
N GLU A 247 -9.09 -5.41 6.65
CA GLU A 247 -10.41 -4.80 6.62
C GLU A 247 -10.37 -3.36 6.06
N LEU A 248 -9.38 -2.56 6.47
CA LEU A 248 -9.17 -1.23 5.90
C LEU A 248 -8.86 -1.30 4.39
N GLY A 249 -8.26 -2.39 3.92
CA GLY A 249 -8.09 -2.68 2.50
C GLY A 249 -9.42 -2.74 1.74
N HIS A 250 -10.42 -3.39 2.33
CA HIS A 250 -11.78 -3.42 1.78
C HIS A 250 -12.45 -2.05 1.90
N GLY A 251 -12.51 -1.49 3.10
CA GLY A 251 -13.25 -0.26 3.36
C GLY A 251 -12.66 0.96 2.67
N ILE A 252 -11.40 1.29 2.93
CA ILE A 252 -10.78 2.52 2.41
C ILE A 252 -10.45 2.41 0.91
N PHE A 253 -9.92 1.26 0.48
CA PHE A 253 -9.37 1.11 -0.87
C PHE A 253 -10.26 0.29 -1.80
N GLY A 254 -11.34 -0.30 -1.32
CA GLY A 254 -12.26 -1.12 -2.10
C GLY A 254 -11.58 -2.34 -2.72
N LEU A 255 -10.59 -2.93 -2.03
CA LEU A 255 -9.88 -4.12 -2.49
C LEU A 255 -10.75 -5.36 -2.32
N ASP A 256 -10.69 -6.26 -3.30
CA ASP A 256 -11.23 -7.61 -3.20
C ASP A 256 -10.20 -8.58 -2.62
N HIS A 257 -10.65 -9.75 -2.18
CA HIS A 257 -9.76 -10.86 -1.89
C HIS A 257 -8.99 -11.27 -3.15
N ILE A 258 -7.68 -11.56 -3.00
CA ILE A 258 -6.81 -11.92 -4.13
C ILE A 258 -7.29 -13.15 -4.91
N PHE A 259 -8.05 -14.05 -4.26
CA PHE A 259 -8.65 -15.24 -4.87
C PHE A 259 -10.09 -15.03 -5.34
N SER A 260 -10.55 -13.78 -5.39
CA SER A 260 -11.83 -13.46 -6.01
C SER A 260 -11.73 -13.57 -7.53
N GLY A 261 -12.87 -13.79 -8.18
CA GLY A 261 -12.93 -13.85 -9.65
C GLY A 261 -12.43 -12.57 -10.34
N ALA A 262 -12.38 -11.44 -9.61
CA ALA A 262 -11.92 -10.15 -10.13
C ALA A 262 -10.46 -10.16 -10.59
N TYR A 263 -9.60 -10.97 -9.96
CA TYR A 263 -8.17 -11.02 -10.29
C TYR A 263 -7.77 -12.26 -11.11
N GLY A 264 -8.68 -13.19 -11.34
CA GLY A 264 -8.40 -14.43 -12.09
C GLY A 264 -7.40 -15.37 -11.41
N ILE A 265 -7.12 -15.16 -10.13
CA ILE A 265 -6.18 -15.96 -9.35
C ILE A 265 -6.92 -17.15 -8.73
N LYS A 266 -6.44 -18.37 -8.95
CA LYS A 266 -7.04 -19.57 -8.39
C LYS A 266 -6.68 -19.70 -6.90
N LYS A 267 -7.67 -20.10 -6.07
CA LYS A 267 -7.43 -20.44 -4.66
C LYS A 267 -6.38 -21.55 -4.56
N GLY A 268 -5.34 -21.35 -3.74
CA GLY A 268 -4.24 -22.30 -3.58
C GLY A 268 -3.00 -22.01 -4.45
N ALA A 269 -3.02 -20.97 -5.30
CA ALA A 269 -1.81 -20.50 -5.95
C ALA A 269 -0.92 -19.78 -4.92
N THR A 270 0.34 -20.21 -4.78
CA THR A 270 1.35 -19.50 -3.99
C THR A 270 2.08 -18.52 -4.92
N TYR A 271 2.09 -17.25 -4.55
CA TYR A 271 2.90 -16.23 -5.20
C TYR A 271 4.04 -15.87 -4.25
N ASN A 272 5.26 -16.15 -4.68
CA ASN A 272 6.47 -15.71 -4.00
C ASN A 272 6.77 -14.24 -4.35
#